data_50bb7af0192bf0892b3d510ef973c6c5
#
_entry.id   50bb7af0192bf0892b3d510ef973c6c5
#
_cell.length_a   1.000
_cell.length_b   1.000
_cell.length_c   1.000
_cell.angle_alpha   90.00
_cell.angle_beta   90.00
_cell.angle_gamma   90.00
#
_symmetry.space_group_name_H-M   'P 1'
#
loop_
_entity.id
_entity.type
_entity.pdbx_description
1 polymer ?
#
loop_
_entity_poly.entity_id
_entity_poly.type
_entity_poly.pdbx_seq_one_letter_code
_entity_poly.pdbx_strand_id
1 'polypeptide(L)'
;MIKTAVVILNWNGEAMLRQFLPSVIACSRLEGTEIYVADNASTDASCEVVEKEFPSVHLIRLDKNYGFADGYNYALQKIDAEYAVLLNSDVEVTEGWLQPMVDYLDTHPEAVACQPKIRAYRHRNLFEYAGASGGFIDRYGYPFCRGRVFESVEEDKGQYDEVIPVFWATGAALMIRLDVYRNVGGLDGRFFAHMEEIDLCWRLRSRGYQLVCIPSSTVYHVGGATLKKENPRKTFLNFRNNLLMLYKNLPEEELKPVMRVRTFLDYCAAVVWVLKGDFTNAKAVWNARREFFRIRSQFTANRQQNLAHTVLKTIPERYSFSLVWQAKVKGRKTFSALSH
;
A
#
# COMPACT_ATOMS: atom_id res chain seq x y z
N MET A 1 11.14 22.51 -12.65
CA MET A 1 10.40 21.25 -12.39
C MET A 1 10.83 20.71 -11.05
N ILE A 2 9.89 20.35 -10.20
CA ILE A 2 10.17 19.72 -8.89
C ILE A 2 10.71 18.33 -9.15
N LYS A 3 11.82 17.96 -8.48
CA LYS A 3 12.37 16.59 -8.60
C LYS A 3 11.52 15.59 -7.83
N THR A 4 11.21 15.92 -6.56
CA THR A 4 10.45 15.03 -5.67
C THR A 4 9.39 15.81 -4.91
N ALA A 5 8.14 15.38 -5.02
CA ALA A 5 7.04 15.87 -4.21
C ALA A 5 6.71 14.85 -3.11
N VAL A 6 6.93 15.20 -1.84
CA VAL A 6 6.49 14.39 -0.70
C VAL A 6 5.06 14.81 -0.36
N VAL A 7 4.10 13.93 -0.56
CA VAL A 7 2.66 14.23 -0.44
C VAL A 7 2.06 13.45 0.70
N ILE A 8 1.56 14.15 1.70
CA ILE A 8 0.88 13.60 2.87
C ILE A 8 -0.61 13.82 2.71
N LEU A 9 -1.39 12.73 2.57
CA LEU A 9 -2.85 12.82 2.59
C LEU A 9 -3.33 12.85 4.04
N ASN A 10 -4.04 13.92 4.41
CA ASN A 10 -4.53 14.15 5.77
C ASN A 10 -6.06 14.18 5.83
N TRP A 11 -6.64 13.58 6.86
CA TRP A 11 -8.04 13.72 7.24
C TRP A 11 -8.20 13.62 8.75
N ASN A 12 -8.56 14.74 9.39
CA ASN A 12 -8.70 14.87 10.85
C ASN A 12 -7.47 14.34 11.59
N GLY A 13 -6.29 14.72 11.11
CA GLY A 13 -4.99 14.23 11.58
C GLY A 13 -4.14 15.29 12.26
N GLU A 14 -4.73 16.35 12.87
CA GLU A 14 -4.01 17.42 13.54
C GLU A 14 -2.88 16.93 14.43
N ALA A 15 -3.16 15.98 15.32
CA ALA A 15 -2.17 15.44 16.25
C ALA A 15 -1.02 14.71 15.51
N MET A 16 -1.31 14.00 14.42
CA MET A 16 -0.31 13.31 13.62
C MET A 16 0.57 14.31 12.86
N LEU A 17 -0.03 15.35 12.28
CA LEU A 17 0.73 16.40 11.61
C LEU A 17 1.71 17.09 12.57
N ARG A 18 1.26 17.50 13.77
CA ARG A 18 2.14 18.11 14.77
C ARG A 18 3.28 17.20 15.19
N GLN A 19 3.02 15.89 15.28
CA GLN A 19 4.00 14.91 15.73
C GLN A 19 5.03 14.54 14.65
N PHE A 20 4.60 14.33 13.40
CA PHE A 20 5.45 13.72 12.36
C PHE A 20 5.94 14.70 11.30
N LEU A 21 5.19 15.77 10.99
CA LEU A 21 5.58 16.74 9.96
C LEU A 21 6.94 17.41 10.24
N PRO A 22 7.33 17.69 11.51
CA PRO A 22 8.68 18.19 11.80
C PRO A 22 9.80 17.26 11.29
N SER A 23 9.68 15.94 11.44
CA SER A 23 10.66 15.00 10.92
C SER A 23 10.69 14.98 9.40
N VAL A 24 9.53 15.06 8.75
CA VAL A 24 9.43 15.12 7.28
C VAL A 24 10.13 16.38 6.75
N ILE A 25 9.90 17.54 7.36
CA ILE A 25 10.54 18.80 6.96
C ILE A 25 12.06 18.75 7.18
N ALA A 26 12.49 18.25 8.34
CA ALA A 26 13.90 18.22 8.69
C ALA A 26 14.71 17.24 7.84
N CYS A 27 14.16 16.06 7.56
CA CYS A 27 14.86 14.93 6.95
C CYS A 27 14.66 14.82 5.43
N SER A 28 13.78 15.64 4.83
CA SER A 28 13.53 15.61 3.37
C SER A 28 14.22 16.76 2.63
N ARG A 29 15.30 17.28 3.17
CA ARG A 29 16.09 18.39 2.59
C ARG A 29 17.01 17.89 1.46
N LEU A 30 16.40 17.45 0.38
CA LEU A 30 17.08 17.13 -0.85
C LEU A 30 16.76 18.21 -1.90
N GLU A 31 17.74 18.62 -2.70
CA GLU A 31 17.52 19.64 -3.72
C GLU A 31 16.37 19.29 -4.67
N GLY A 32 15.49 20.23 -4.94
CA GLY A 32 14.29 20.03 -5.75
C GLY A 32 13.17 19.26 -5.05
N THR A 33 13.24 19.09 -3.72
CA THR A 33 12.15 18.46 -2.95
C THR A 33 11.19 19.50 -2.40
N GLU A 34 9.88 19.25 -2.60
CA GLU A 34 8.80 20.01 -2.00
C GLU A 34 7.86 19.11 -1.18
N ILE A 35 7.31 19.64 -0.09
CA ILE A 35 6.43 18.90 0.83
C ILE A 35 5.03 19.47 0.70
N TYR A 36 4.06 18.56 0.53
CA TYR A 36 2.64 18.86 0.38
C TYR A 36 1.83 18.14 1.46
N VAL A 37 0.89 18.84 2.07
CA VAL A 37 -0.22 18.25 2.81
C VAL A 37 -1.48 18.40 1.96
N ALA A 38 -2.04 17.29 1.52
CA ALA A 38 -3.34 17.25 0.85
C ALA A 38 -4.42 16.99 1.91
N ASP A 39 -5.12 18.03 2.28
CA ASP A 39 -6.19 17.94 3.27
C ASP A 39 -7.49 17.47 2.62
N ASN A 40 -7.99 16.33 3.07
CA ASN A 40 -9.15 15.61 2.53
C ASN A 40 -10.45 16.08 3.21
N ALA A 41 -10.63 17.40 3.30
CA ALA A 41 -11.73 18.09 3.97
C ALA A 41 -11.82 17.76 5.47
N SER A 42 -10.74 18.01 6.20
CA SER A 42 -10.72 17.89 7.66
C SER A 42 -11.66 18.90 8.33
N THR A 43 -12.21 18.50 9.47
CA THR A 43 -13.08 19.33 10.31
C THR A 43 -12.40 19.74 11.62
N ASP A 44 -11.18 19.24 11.88
CA ASP A 44 -10.31 19.64 12.99
C ASP A 44 -9.40 20.82 12.58
N ALA A 45 -8.44 21.18 13.41
CA ALA A 45 -7.51 22.27 13.13
C ALA A 45 -6.36 21.92 12.16
N SER A 46 -6.40 20.78 11.46
CA SER A 46 -5.33 20.31 10.57
C SER A 46 -4.84 21.36 9.58
N CYS A 47 -5.76 22.05 8.88
CA CYS A 47 -5.40 23.08 7.91
C CYS A 47 -4.73 24.30 8.56
N GLU A 48 -5.27 24.74 9.71
CA GLU A 48 -4.73 25.87 10.47
C GLU A 48 -3.32 25.57 11.00
N VAL A 49 -3.09 24.33 11.46
CA VAL A 49 -1.78 23.86 11.91
C VAL A 49 -0.76 23.94 10.79
N VAL A 50 -1.09 23.43 9.59
CA VAL A 50 -0.17 23.50 8.44
C VAL A 50 0.16 24.95 8.08
N GLU A 51 -0.83 25.83 8.00
CA GLU A 51 -0.63 27.22 7.59
C GLU A 51 0.16 28.06 8.61
N LYS A 52 -0.09 27.85 9.91
CA LYS A 52 0.51 28.68 10.96
C LYS A 52 1.83 28.11 11.50
N GLU A 53 1.91 26.79 11.66
CA GLU A 53 3.06 26.16 12.31
C GLU A 53 4.10 25.63 11.30
N PHE A 54 3.66 25.32 10.06
CA PHE A 54 4.53 24.74 9.01
C PHE A 54 4.43 25.51 7.68
N PRO A 55 4.74 26.83 7.64
CA PRO A 55 4.54 27.68 6.45
C PRO A 55 5.40 27.30 5.24
N SER A 56 6.39 26.42 5.40
CA SER A 56 7.18 25.88 4.30
C SER A 56 6.50 24.71 3.58
N VAL A 57 5.37 24.24 4.07
CA VAL A 57 4.62 23.11 3.51
C VAL A 57 3.48 23.62 2.67
N HIS A 58 3.34 23.10 1.46
CA HIS A 58 2.24 23.45 0.57
C HIS A 58 0.95 22.76 1.02
N LEU A 59 -0.12 23.51 1.23
CA LEU A 59 -1.43 22.98 1.58
C LEU A 59 -2.33 22.87 0.35
N ILE A 60 -2.78 21.66 0.03
CA ILE A 60 -3.78 21.38 -1.00
C ILE A 60 -5.09 21.04 -0.30
N ARG A 61 -6.10 21.90 -0.41
CA ARG A 61 -7.43 21.65 0.15
C ARG A 61 -8.31 20.92 -0.87
N LEU A 62 -8.88 19.78 -0.46
CA LEU A 62 -9.94 19.09 -1.20
C LEU A 62 -11.29 19.48 -0.61
N ASP A 63 -12.33 19.47 -1.44
CA ASP A 63 -13.67 19.96 -1.08
C ASP A 63 -14.49 18.96 -0.25
N LYS A 64 -14.09 17.67 -0.25
CA LYS A 64 -14.69 16.61 0.57
C LYS A 64 -13.70 15.47 0.82
N ASN A 65 -14.04 14.56 1.74
CA ASN A 65 -13.27 13.35 1.96
C ASN A 65 -13.50 12.34 0.84
N TYR A 66 -12.51 12.23 -0.05
CA TYR A 66 -12.49 11.29 -1.18
C TYR A 66 -11.95 9.89 -0.82
N GLY A 67 -11.61 9.63 0.45
CA GLY A 67 -10.89 8.44 0.85
C GLY A 67 -9.41 8.52 0.49
N PHE A 68 -8.71 7.39 0.62
CA PHE A 68 -7.28 7.34 0.37
C PHE A 68 -6.95 7.45 -1.14
N ALA A 69 -7.58 6.60 -1.95
CA ALA A 69 -7.25 6.48 -3.36
C ALA A 69 -7.53 7.76 -4.16
N ASP A 70 -8.76 8.25 -4.17
CA ASP A 70 -9.09 9.47 -4.91
C ASP A 70 -8.52 10.72 -4.25
N GLY A 71 -8.30 10.73 -2.93
CA GLY A 71 -7.60 11.82 -2.26
C GLY A 71 -6.21 12.06 -2.84
N TYR A 72 -5.41 10.98 -2.98
CA TYR A 72 -4.11 11.08 -3.67
C TYR A 72 -4.25 11.40 -5.15
N ASN A 73 -5.21 10.81 -5.86
CA ASN A 73 -5.41 11.10 -7.29
C ASN A 73 -5.64 12.61 -7.52
N TYR A 74 -6.53 13.24 -6.73
CA TYR A 74 -6.81 14.68 -6.85
C TYR A 74 -5.64 15.56 -6.42
N ALA A 75 -4.90 15.17 -5.38
CA ALA A 75 -3.72 15.89 -4.94
C ALA A 75 -2.63 15.87 -6.02
N LEU A 76 -2.31 14.68 -6.54
CA LEU A 76 -1.25 14.48 -7.53
C LEU A 76 -1.56 15.09 -8.91
N GLN A 77 -2.83 15.38 -9.22
CA GLN A 77 -3.19 16.13 -10.43
C GLN A 77 -2.74 17.61 -10.37
N LYS A 78 -2.58 18.17 -9.15
CA LYS A 78 -2.20 19.56 -8.92
C LYS A 78 -0.68 19.77 -8.79
N ILE A 79 0.10 18.70 -8.83
CA ILE A 79 1.56 18.71 -8.58
C ILE A 79 2.28 18.39 -9.89
N ASP A 80 3.30 19.18 -10.23
CA ASP A 80 4.19 18.91 -11.36
C ASP A 80 5.58 18.58 -10.83
N ALA A 81 5.87 17.28 -10.73
CA ALA A 81 7.14 16.74 -10.24
C ALA A 81 7.54 15.50 -11.03
N GLU A 82 8.83 15.15 -11.00
CA GLU A 82 9.31 13.91 -11.61
C GLU A 82 8.89 12.69 -10.77
N TYR A 83 9.11 12.77 -9.45
CA TYR A 83 8.72 11.75 -8.49
C TYR A 83 7.66 12.27 -7.52
N ALA A 84 6.73 11.41 -7.15
CA ALA A 84 5.82 11.64 -6.02
C ALA A 84 6.06 10.57 -4.95
N VAL A 85 6.11 10.99 -3.69
CA VAL A 85 6.08 10.08 -2.54
C VAL A 85 4.71 10.17 -1.89
N LEU A 86 3.94 9.10 -1.93
CA LEU A 86 2.75 8.95 -1.13
C LEU A 86 3.20 8.59 0.29
N LEU A 87 3.00 9.48 1.24
CA LEU A 87 3.45 9.31 2.62
C LEU A 87 2.27 9.43 3.58
N ASN A 88 2.09 8.45 4.47
CA ASN A 88 1.06 8.55 5.50
C ASN A 88 1.41 9.62 6.54
N SER A 89 0.39 10.24 7.12
CA SER A 89 0.54 11.29 8.15
C SER A 89 1.09 10.77 9.50
N ASP A 90 1.14 9.46 9.70
CA ASP A 90 1.65 8.78 10.91
C ASP A 90 3.01 8.08 10.67
N VAL A 91 3.81 8.63 9.75
CA VAL A 91 5.16 8.14 9.44
C VAL A 91 6.21 9.13 9.93
N GLU A 92 7.18 8.64 10.73
CA GLU A 92 8.43 9.33 11.03
C GLU A 92 9.48 8.92 10.00
N VAL A 93 10.05 9.89 9.32
CA VAL A 93 11.15 9.65 8.37
C VAL A 93 12.51 9.89 9.03
N THR A 94 13.55 9.25 8.51
CA THR A 94 14.93 9.38 9.02
C THR A 94 15.77 10.30 8.13
N GLU A 95 16.90 10.77 8.66
CA GLU A 95 17.84 11.61 7.90
C GLU A 95 18.29 10.88 6.61
N GLY A 96 18.25 11.60 5.50
CA GLY A 96 18.68 11.10 4.21
C GLY A 96 17.80 10.01 3.58
N TRP A 97 16.60 9.76 4.07
CA TRP A 97 15.73 8.69 3.59
C TRP A 97 15.33 8.78 2.11
N LEU A 98 15.27 10.00 1.54
CA LEU A 98 14.89 10.20 0.14
C LEU A 98 16.03 9.86 -0.82
N GLN A 99 17.28 10.20 -0.47
CA GLN A 99 18.42 10.12 -1.38
C GLN A 99 18.59 8.73 -2.01
N PRO A 100 18.62 7.60 -1.26
CA PRO A 100 18.81 6.29 -1.88
C PRO A 100 17.69 5.92 -2.84
N MET A 101 16.45 6.40 -2.59
CA MET A 101 15.32 6.13 -3.46
C MET A 101 15.39 6.93 -4.76
N VAL A 102 15.76 8.21 -4.69
CA VAL A 102 15.96 9.06 -5.87
C VAL A 102 17.12 8.53 -6.72
N ASP A 103 18.28 8.26 -6.11
CA ASP A 103 19.46 7.76 -6.81
C ASP A 103 19.19 6.44 -7.54
N TYR A 104 18.43 5.55 -6.89
CA TYR A 104 18.07 4.27 -7.51
C TYR A 104 17.17 4.49 -8.73
N LEU A 105 16.09 5.26 -8.58
CA LEU A 105 15.19 5.51 -9.70
C LEU A 105 15.90 6.29 -10.84
N ASP A 106 16.78 7.23 -10.54
CA ASP A 106 17.54 7.98 -11.55
C ASP A 106 18.44 7.08 -12.39
N THR A 107 19.01 6.05 -11.79
CA THR A 107 19.95 5.14 -12.44
C THR A 107 19.31 3.88 -13.03
N HIS A 108 18.02 3.60 -12.70
CA HIS A 108 17.29 2.41 -13.14
C HIS A 108 15.95 2.82 -13.78
N PRO A 109 15.93 3.16 -15.08
CA PRO A 109 14.71 3.64 -15.75
C PRO A 109 13.59 2.57 -15.82
N GLU A 110 13.93 1.30 -15.73
CA GLU A 110 12.97 0.19 -15.66
C GLU A 110 12.22 0.13 -14.32
N ALA A 111 12.81 0.67 -13.25
CA ALA A 111 12.18 0.82 -11.95
C ALA A 111 11.35 2.10 -11.93
N VAL A 112 10.05 1.94 -11.71
CA VAL A 112 9.11 3.07 -11.72
C VAL A 112 8.58 3.44 -10.36
N ALA A 113 8.71 2.55 -9.38
CA ALA A 113 8.31 2.80 -8.01
C ALA A 113 9.22 2.06 -7.02
N CYS A 114 9.33 2.61 -5.83
CA CYS A 114 10.06 1.98 -4.74
C CYS A 114 9.43 2.30 -3.38
N GLN A 115 9.83 1.54 -2.37
CA GLN A 115 9.54 1.82 -0.98
C GLN A 115 10.80 1.74 -0.13
N PRO A 116 10.88 2.48 0.98
CA PRO A 116 11.90 2.28 1.99
C PRO A 116 11.61 1.01 2.80
N LYS A 117 12.54 0.62 3.68
CA LYS A 117 12.27 -0.30 4.79
C LYS A 117 11.33 0.39 5.78
N ILE A 118 10.24 -0.28 6.14
CA ILE A 118 9.26 0.23 7.09
C ILE A 118 9.42 -0.51 8.43
N ARG A 119 9.72 0.21 9.49
CA ARG A 119 9.83 -0.31 10.86
C ARG A 119 8.69 0.20 11.72
N ALA A 120 8.34 -0.54 12.75
CA ALA A 120 7.28 -0.16 13.67
C ALA A 120 7.72 1.02 14.56
N TYR A 121 6.95 2.11 14.58
CA TYR A 121 7.27 3.29 15.38
C TYR A 121 7.40 2.99 16.89
N ARG A 122 6.47 2.20 17.42
CA ARG A 122 6.41 1.86 18.85
C ARG A 122 7.39 0.75 19.28
N HIS A 123 7.84 -0.06 18.33
CA HIS A 123 8.77 -1.17 18.53
C HIS A 123 9.83 -1.14 17.43
N ARG A 124 10.78 -0.22 17.57
CA ARG A 124 11.74 0.16 16.51
C ARG A 124 12.68 -0.97 16.06
N ASN A 125 12.77 -2.05 16.81
CA ASN A 125 13.49 -3.27 16.43
C ASN A 125 12.65 -4.24 15.57
N LEU A 126 11.35 -3.99 15.40
CA LEU A 126 10.47 -4.84 14.60
C LEU A 126 10.18 -4.20 13.24
N PHE A 127 9.98 -5.04 12.24
CA PHE A 127 9.36 -4.60 10.99
C PHE A 127 7.92 -4.10 11.23
N GLU A 128 7.44 -3.23 10.36
CA GLU A 128 6.05 -2.79 10.43
C GLU A 128 5.15 -3.77 9.66
N TYR A 129 3.89 -3.88 10.09
CA TYR A 129 2.91 -4.82 9.53
C TYR A 129 2.58 -4.57 8.06
N ALA A 130 2.46 -3.30 7.64
CA ALA A 130 1.96 -2.91 6.32
C ALA A 130 3.10 -2.48 5.39
N GLY A 131 3.97 -3.40 4.99
CA GLY A 131 5.02 -3.14 4.01
C GLY A 131 6.39 -3.69 4.39
N ALA A 132 6.76 -3.67 5.67
CA ALA A 132 8.02 -4.23 6.18
C ALA A 132 9.22 -3.91 5.26
N SER A 133 9.92 -4.90 4.73
CA SER A 133 11.02 -4.75 3.76
C SER A 133 10.63 -5.23 2.35
N GLY A 134 9.45 -4.83 1.88
CA GLY A 134 8.92 -5.14 0.55
C GLY A 134 7.82 -6.19 0.52
N GLY A 135 6.86 -5.99 -0.36
CA GLY A 135 5.63 -6.76 -0.45
C GLY A 135 5.60 -7.79 -1.57
N PHE A 136 5.00 -8.94 -1.29
CA PHE A 136 4.76 -10.06 -2.19
C PHE A 136 3.31 -10.50 -2.13
N ILE A 137 2.88 -11.36 -3.05
CA ILE A 137 1.53 -11.91 -3.07
C ILE A 137 1.58 -13.41 -3.43
N ASP A 138 0.72 -14.20 -2.81
CA ASP A 138 0.58 -15.60 -3.19
C ASP A 138 -0.36 -15.77 -4.38
N ARG A 139 -0.46 -17.00 -4.92
CA ARG A 139 -1.33 -17.32 -6.06
C ARG A 139 -2.81 -17.03 -5.81
N TYR A 140 -3.24 -16.96 -4.56
CA TYR A 140 -4.62 -16.68 -4.17
C TYR A 140 -4.88 -15.23 -3.77
N GLY A 141 -3.86 -14.35 -3.93
CA GLY A 141 -3.99 -12.94 -3.67
C GLY A 141 -3.82 -12.54 -2.20
N TYR A 142 -3.24 -13.39 -1.36
CA TYR A 142 -2.90 -13.00 0.01
C TYR A 142 -1.58 -12.26 0.04
N PRO A 143 -1.56 -10.97 0.46
CA PRO A 143 -0.33 -10.20 0.53
C PRO A 143 0.48 -10.57 1.78
N PHE A 144 1.79 -10.60 1.63
CA PHE A 144 2.76 -10.77 2.70
C PHE A 144 4.01 -9.95 2.41
N CYS A 145 4.91 -9.83 3.37
CA CYS A 145 6.08 -8.99 3.23
C CYS A 145 7.33 -9.74 3.68
N ARG A 146 8.47 -9.32 3.16
CA ARG A 146 9.76 -9.68 3.70
C ARG A 146 9.90 -9.02 5.08
N GLY A 147 9.74 -9.83 6.14
CA GLY A 147 9.62 -9.41 7.54
C GLY A 147 8.22 -9.58 8.16
N ARG A 148 7.21 -10.04 7.38
CA ARG A 148 5.86 -10.29 7.93
C ARG A 148 5.10 -11.36 7.17
N VAL A 149 4.59 -12.36 7.90
CA VAL A 149 3.69 -13.41 7.40
C VAL A 149 2.41 -13.42 8.23
N PHE A 150 1.29 -13.00 7.67
CA PHE A 150 0.05 -12.72 8.40
C PHE A 150 0.30 -11.83 9.62
N GLU A 151 -0.01 -12.37 10.83
CA GLU A 151 0.14 -11.65 12.09
C GLU A 151 1.58 -11.70 12.66
N SER A 152 2.42 -12.58 12.12
CA SER A 152 3.79 -12.73 12.60
C SER A 152 4.68 -11.68 11.96
N VAL A 153 5.23 -10.80 12.78
CA VAL A 153 6.19 -9.76 12.40
C VAL A 153 7.56 -10.19 12.92
N GLU A 154 8.59 -10.01 12.10
CA GLU A 154 9.96 -10.37 12.43
C GLU A 154 10.70 -9.18 13.06
N GLU A 155 11.72 -9.49 13.85
CA GLU A 155 12.71 -8.51 14.28
C GLU A 155 13.66 -8.19 13.11
N ASP A 156 13.95 -6.90 12.92
CA ASP A 156 14.94 -6.45 11.94
C ASP A 156 16.36 -6.61 12.51
N LYS A 157 17.08 -7.59 11.98
CA LYS A 157 18.48 -7.90 12.30
C LYS A 157 19.41 -7.67 11.11
N GLY A 158 18.96 -6.90 10.13
CA GLY A 158 19.68 -6.69 8.88
C GLY A 158 19.51 -7.83 7.86
N GLN A 159 18.65 -8.82 8.13
CA GLN A 159 18.46 -9.99 7.27
C GLN A 159 17.80 -9.64 5.92
N TYR A 160 17.26 -8.43 5.76
CA TYR A 160 16.58 -7.96 4.56
C TYR A 160 17.09 -6.59 4.10
N ASP A 161 18.41 -6.39 4.14
CA ASP A 161 19.05 -5.11 3.76
C ASP A 161 19.46 -5.03 2.28
N GLU A 162 19.18 -6.08 1.51
CA GLU A 162 19.41 -6.07 0.07
C GLU A 162 18.25 -5.40 -0.68
N VAL A 163 18.60 -4.62 -1.70
CA VAL A 163 17.64 -4.09 -2.67
C VAL A 163 17.11 -5.25 -3.50
N ILE A 164 15.81 -5.44 -3.54
CA ILE A 164 15.17 -6.51 -4.31
C ILE A 164 13.94 -6.00 -5.07
N PRO A 165 13.60 -6.64 -6.19
CA PRO A 165 12.29 -6.50 -6.79
C PRO A 165 11.18 -6.96 -5.85
N VAL A 166 10.04 -6.25 -5.88
CA VAL A 166 8.86 -6.56 -5.07
C VAL A 166 7.61 -6.59 -5.94
N PHE A 167 6.59 -7.32 -5.48
CA PHE A 167 5.29 -7.30 -6.15
C PHE A 167 4.54 -6.01 -5.86
N TRP A 168 4.58 -5.52 -4.63
CA TRP A 168 3.93 -4.29 -4.22
C TRP A 168 4.77 -3.50 -3.23
N ALA A 169 4.64 -2.20 -3.32
CA ALA A 169 5.17 -1.21 -2.39
C ALA A 169 4.01 -0.62 -1.58
N THR A 170 4.25 -0.35 -0.29
CA THR A 170 3.20 0.10 0.63
C THR A 170 2.80 1.55 0.40
N GLY A 171 1.50 1.83 0.46
CA GLY A 171 0.98 3.21 0.45
C GLY A 171 1.40 4.05 1.67
N ALA A 172 2.04 3.45 2.69
CA ALA A 172 2.57 4.20 3.83
C ALA A 172 3.77 5.07 3.45
N ALA A 173 4.61 4.63 2.48
CA ALA A 173 5.74 5.39 1.93
C ALA A 173 6.10 4.84 0.54
N LEU A 174 5.35 5.21 -0.47
CA LEU A 174 5.53 4.79 -1.87
C LEU A 174 6.11 5.94 -2.68
N MET A 175 7.32 5.82 -3.18
CA MET A 175 7.85 6.72 -4.21
C MET A 175 7.54 6.15 -5.60
N ILE A 176 7.09 7.00 -6.52
CA ILE A 176 6.70 6.60 -7.88
C ILE A 176 7.00 7.71 -8.88
N ARG A 177 7.37 7.32 -10.12
CA ARG A 177 7.41 8.26 -11.26
C ARG A 177 6.01 8.79 -11.53
N LEU A 178 5.82 10.10 -11.44
CA LEU A 178 4.49 10.71 -11.47
C LEU A 178 3.82 10.59 -12.84
N ASP A 179 4.58 10.63 -13.92
CA ASP A 179 4.10 10.40 -15.27
C ASP A 179 3.57 8.97 -15.45
N VAL A 180 4.31 7.96 -14.95
CA VAL A 180 3.89 6.55 -14.98
C VAL A 180 2.64 6.34 -14.13
N TYR A 181 2.58 6.94 -12.92
CA TYR A 181 1.38 6.90 -12.06
C TYR A 181 0.14 7.37 -12.83
N ARG A 182 0.25 8.51 -13.51
CA ARG A 182 -0.84 9.10 -14.31
C ARG A 182 -1.19 8.21 -15.51
N ASN A 183 -0.21 7.71 -16.24
CA ASN A 183 -0.40 6.89 -17.44
C ASN A 183 -1.07 5.54 -17.16
N VAL A 184 -0.86 4.96 -15.97
CA VAL A 184 -1.55 3.72 -15.58
C VAL A 184 -2.92 3.99 -14.94
N GLY A 185 -3.32 5.25 -14.79
CA GLY A 185 -4.62 5.67 -14.26
C GLY A 185 -4.69 5.81 -12.74
N GLY A 186 -3.53 5.96 -12.06
CA GLY A 186 -3.46 6.19 -10.62
C GLY A 186 -4.04 5.07 -9.76
N LEU A 187 -4.47 5.40 -8.55
CA LEU A 187 -5.20 4.50 -7.65
C LEU A 187 -6.68 4.38 -8.08
N ASP A 188 -7.31 3.24 -7.88
CA ASP A 188 -8.73 3.06 -8.20
C ASP A 188 -9.60 3.52 -7.02
N GLY A 189 -10.22 4.70 -7.13
CA GLY A 189 -11.02 5.32 -6.06
C GLY A 189 -12.16 4.47 -5.52
N ARG A 190 -12.66 3.51 -6.30
CA ARG A 190 -13.73 2.60 -5.87
C ARG A 190 -13.29 1.65 -4.75
N PHE A 191 -11.98 1.48 -4.55
CA PHE A 191 -11.45 0.75 -3.38
C PHE A 191 -11.68 1.55 -2.09
N PHE A 192 -11.66 2.85 -2.13
CA PHE A 192 -11.74 3.78 -1.01
C PHE A 192 -10.49 3.73 -0.11
N ALA A 193 -10.16 2.58 0.45
CA ALA A 193 -8.96 2.28 1.24
C ALA A 193 -8.70 0.77 1.29
N HIS A 194 -7.44 0.38 1.38
CA HIS A 194 -6.88 -0.99 1.37
C HIS A 194 -6.94 -1.69 0.02
N MET A 195 -5.82 -2.26 -0.39
CA MET A 195 -5.57 -2.98 -1.65
C MET A 195 -5.46 -2.10 -2.90
N GLU A 196 -5.72 -0.79 -2.84
CA GLU A 196 -5.60 0.13 -3.97
C GLU A 196 -4.14 0.28 -4.43
N GLU A 197 -3.21 0.31 -3.49
CA GLU A 197 -1.77 0.35 -3.78
C GLU A 197 -1.28 -0.98 -4.36
N ILE A 198 -1.78 -2.10 -3.86
CA ILE A 198 -1.43 -3.43 -4.39
C ILE A 198 -2.01 -3.62 -5.80
N ASP A 199 -3.23 -3.12 -6.05
CA ASP A 199 -3.83 -3.10 -7.39
C ASP A 199 -3.02 -2.24 -8.37
N LEU A 200 -2.57 -1.05 -7.96
CA LEU A 200 -1.68 -0.20 -8.75
C LEU A 200 -0.39 -0.94 -9.07
N CYS A 201 0.25 -1.52 -8.06
CA CYS A 201 1.51 -2.26 -8.21
C CYS A 201 1.33 -3.47 -9.15
N TRP A 202 0.22 -4.20 -9.07
CA TRP A 202 -0.07 -5.29 -10.00
C TRP A 202 -0.16 -4.80 -11.44
N ARG A 203 -0.87 -3.69 -11.67
CA ARG A 203 -0.98 -3.08 -13.01
C ARG A 203 0.39 -2.64 -13.56
N LEU A 204 1.25 -2.10 -12.71
CA LEU A 204 2.63 -1.73 -13.07
C LEU A 204 3.45 -2.97 -13.43
N ARG A 205 3.46 -3.97 -12.54
CA ARG A 205 4.22 -5.22 -12.76
C ARG A 205 3.78 -5.96 -14.02
N SER A 206 2.48 -6.08 -14.25
CA SER A 206 1.94 -6.75 -15.46
C SER A 206 2.32 -6.03 -16.75
N ARG A 207 2.56 -4.71 -16.72
CA ARG A 207 3.05 -3.91 -17.85
C ARG A 207 4.56 -3.96 -18.05
N GLY A 208 5.30 -4.73 -17.24
CA GLY A 208 6.73 -4.91 -17.35
C GLY A 208 7.58 -3.97 -16.51
N TYR A 209 6.99 -3.02 -15.80
CA TYR A 209 7.73 -2.13 -14.92
C TYR A 209 8.24 -2.86 -13.66
N GLN A 210 9.39 -2.42 -13.14
CA GLN A 210 9.92 -2.92 -11.88
C GLN A 210 9.48 -2.04 -10.69
N LEU A 211 9.26 -2.69 -9.57
CA LEU A 211 9.10 -2.07 -8.26
C LEU A 211 10.16 -2.66 -7.33
N VAL A 212 10.75 -1.84 -6.46
CA VAL A 212 11.84 -2.29 -5.58
C VAL A 212 11.64 -1.85 -4.14
N CYS A 213 12.18 -2.61 -3.22
CA CYS A 213 12.40 -2.17 -1.84
C CYS A 213 13.84 -1.74 -1.69
N ILE A 214 14.08 -0.56 -1.11
CA ILE A 214 15.40 0.04 -0.90
C ILE A 214 15.66 0.17 0.61
N PRO A 215 16.23 -0.84 1.25
CA PRO A 215 16.35 -0.89 2.71
C PRO A 215 17.35 0.10 3.31
N SER A 216 18.27 0.67 2.52
CA SER A 216 19.14 1.77 2.94
C SER A 216 18.36 3.05 3.26
N SER A 217 17.15 3.19 2.72
CA SER A 217 16.14 4.13 3.18
C SER A 217 15.26 3.46 4.24
N THR A 218 15.08 4.10 5.40
CA THR A 218 14.28 3.55 6.51
C THR A 218 13.32 4.60 7.05
N VAL A 219 12.08 4.20 7.33
CA VAL A 219 11.08 5.04 7.99
C VAL A 219 10.36 4.25 9.09
N TYR A 220 9.73 4.95 10.03
CA TYR A 220 8.97 4.36 11.14
C TYR A 220 7.50 4.71 11.00
N HIS A 221 6.63 3.72 10.99
CA HIS A 221 5.19 3.88 10.82
C HIS A 221 4.44 3.46 12.10
N VAL A 222 3.49 4.29 12.56
CA VAL A 222 2.67 3.97 13.73
C VAL A 222 1.75 2.80 13.43
N GLY A 223 1.13 2.82 12.26
CA GLY A 223 0.21 1.79 11.79
C GLY A 223 -1.11 1.72 12.57
N GLY A 224 -2.22 1.58 11.84
CA GLY A 224 -3.54 1.44 12.47
C GLY A 224 -4.12 2.70 13.12
N ALA A 225 -3.52 3.88 12.88
CA ALA A 225 -4.02 5.15 13.43
C ALA A 225 -5.44 5.47 12.93
N THR A 226 -5.76 5.15 11.68
CA THR A 226 -7.07 5.45 11.08
C THR A 226 -8.13 4.37 11.35
N LEU A 227 -7.74 3.08 11.35
CA LEU A 227 -8.66 1.96 11.59
C LEU A 227 -7.98 0.88 12.45
N LYS A 228 -8.50 0.67 13.65
CA LYS A 228 -8.03 -0.41 14.54
C LYS A 228 -8.11 -1.77 13.85
N LYS A 229 -7.20 -2.69 14.20
CA LYS A 229 -7.04 -4.01 13.57
C LYS A 229 -8.33 -4.85 13.53
N GLU A 230 -9.18 -4.72 14.54
CA GLU A 230 -10.42 -5.50 14.73
C GLU A 230 -11.68 -4.80 14.19
N ASN A 231 -11.53 -3.71 13.43
CA ASN A 231 -12.66 -2.98 12.90
C ASN A 231 -13.35 -3.76 11.76
N PRO A 232 -14.64 -4.10 11.88
CA PRO A 232 -15.38 -4.87 10.86
C PRO A 232 -15.40 -4.18 9.49
N ARG A 233 -15.32 -2.83 9.44
CA ARG A 233 -15.21 -2.08 8.19
C ARG A 233 -13.88 -2.36 7.50
N LYS A 234 -12.79 -2.46 8.25
CA LYS A 234 -11.47 -2.83 7.72
C LYS A 234 -11.50 -4.26 7.15
N THR A 235 -12.08 -5.20 7.88
CA THR A 235 -12.29 -6.58 7.39
C THR A 235 -13.10 -6.59 6.11
N PHE A 236 -14.24 -5.90 6.07
CA PHE A 236 -15.07 -5.77 4.88
C PHE A 236 -14.27 -5.24 3.68
N LEU A 237 -13.56 -4.12 3.84
CA LEU A 237 -12.76 -3.53 2.76
C LEU A 237 -11.67 -4.47 2.27
N ASN A 238 -10.91 -5.08 3.17
CA ASN A 238 -9.85 -6.02 2.81
C ASN A 238 -10.37 -7.21 1.99
N PHE A 239 -11.47 -7.83 2.39
CA PHE A 239 -12.02 -8.97 1.65
C PHE A 239 -12.64 -8.53 0.31
N ARG A 240 -13.46 -7.46 0.30
CA ARG A 240 -14.09 -6.96 -0.93
C ARG A 240 -13.04 -6.52 -1.95
N ASN A 241 -12.11 -5.70 -1.52
CA ASN A 241 -11.10 -5.08 -2.40
C ASN A 241 -10.11 -6.11 -2.91
N ASN A 242 -9.71 -7.08 -2.09
CA ASN A 242 -8.86 -8.17 -2.54
C ASN A 242 -9.53 -9.01 -3.65
N LEU A 243 -10.84 -9.31 -3.51
CA LEU A 243 -11.59 -10.00 -4.58
C LEU A 243 -11.71 -9.16 -5.84
N LEU A 244 -11.90 -7.82 -5.72
CA LEU A 244 -11.95 -6.90 -6.86
C LEU A 244 -10.58 -6.80 -7.54
N MET A 245 -9.49 -6.71 -6.78
CA MET A 245 -8.12 -6.72 -7.28
C MET A 245 -7.83 -8.01 -8.08
N LEU A 246 -8.18 -9.16 -7.54
CA LEU A 246 -8.06 -10.45 -8.24
C LEU A 246 -8.88 -10.45 -9.54
N TYR A 247 -10.13 -9.99 -9.49
CA TYR A 247 -10.99 -9.90 -10.67
C TYR A 247 -10.41 -9.00 -11.75
N LYS A 248 -9.84 -7.85 -11.37
CA LYS A 248 -9.27 -6.88 -12.30
C LYS A 248 -8.02 -7.37 -13.01
N ASN A 249 -7.18 -8.17 -12.33
CA ASN A 249 -5.79 -8.36 -12.76
C ASN A 249 -5.44 -9.82 -13.10
N LEU A 250 -6.18 -10.81 -12.60
CA LEU A 250 -5.88 -12.22 -12.92
C LEU A 250 -6.11 -12.53 -14.40
N PRO A 251 -5.20 -13.32 -15.04
CA PRO A 251 -5.43 -13.91 -16.36
C PRO A 251 -6.76 -14.68 -16.40
N GLU A 252 -7.35 -14.78 -17.59
CA GLU A 252 -8.69 -15.38 -17.75
C GLU A 252 -8.72 -16.85 -17.30
N GLU A 253 -7.68 -17.60 -17.62
CA GLU A 253 -7.51 -19.00 -17.26
C GLU A 253 -7.35 -19.24 -15.75
N GLU A 254 -6.81 -18.25 -15.02
CA GLU A 254 -6.59 -18.35 -13.57
C GLU A 254 -7.80 -17.88 -12.75
N LEU A 255 -8.62 -16.98 -13.29
CA LEU A 255 -9.67 -16.30 -12.53
C LEU A 255 -10.65 -17.28 -11.88
N LYS A 256 -11.23 -18.20 -12.65
CA LYS A 256 -12.23 -19.14 -12.13
C LYS A 256 -11.66 -20.09 -11.07
N PRO A 257 -10.51 -20.78 -11.28
CA PRO A 257 -9.94 -21.66 -10.27
C PRO A 257 -9.52 -20.90 -9.00
N VAL A 258 -8.88 -19.74 -9.12
CA VAL A 258 -8.50 -18.94 -7.96
C VAL A 258 -9.73 -18.51 -7.16
N MET A 259 -10.77 -17.99 -7.81
CA MET A 259 -11.98 -17.52 -7.13
C MET A 259 -12.75 -18.65 -6.45
N ARG A 260 -12.69 -19.89 -6.94
CA ARG A 260 -13.28 -21.08 -6.24
C ARG A 260 -12.55 -21.36 -4.94
N VAL A 261 -11.21 -21.41 -4.97
CA VAL A 261 -10.39 -21.63 -3.77
C VAL A 261 -10.58 -20.47 -2.77
N ARG A 262 -10.60 -19.22 -3.24
CA ARG A 262 -10.87 -18.05 -2.38
C ARG A 262 -12.24 -18.13 -1.74
N THR A 263 -13.25 -18.64 -2.44
CA THR A 263 -14.57 -18.83 -1.84
C THR A 263 -14.49 -19.75 -0.62
N PHE A 264 -13.81 -20.87 -0.75
CA PHE A 264 -13.60 -21.80 0.35
C PHE A 264 -12.80 -21.16 1.50
N LEU A 265 -11.66 -20.54 1.21
CA LEU A 265 -10.78 -19.93 2.22
C LEU A 265 -11.45 -18.77 2.97
N ASP A 266 -12.21 -17.94 2.25
CA ASP A 266 -12.91 -16.80 2.87
C ASP A 266 -14.01 -17.27 3.84
N TYR A 267 -14.75 -18.34 3.49
CA TYR A 267 -15.72 -18.91 4.40
C TYR A 267 -15.08 -19.65 5.58
N CYS A 268 -13.94 -20.31 5.38
CA CYS A 268 -13.16 -20.84 6.50
C CYS A 268 -12.75 -19.72 7.47
N ALA A 269 -12.30 -18.58 6.96
CA ALA A 269 -11.98 -17.43 7.80
C ALA A 269 -13.21 -16.91 8.56
N ALA A 270 -14.37 -16.82 7.92
CA ALA A 270 -15.62 -16.44 8.59
C ALA A 270 -16.00 -17.42 9.71
N VAL A 271 -15.88 -18.72 9.48
CA VAL A 271 -16.11 -19.75 10.52
C VAL A 271 -15.16 -19.60 11.70
N VAL A 272 -13.87 -19.33 11.45
CA VAL A 272 -12.90 -19.08 12.52
C VAL A 272 -13.30 -17.88 13.38
N TRP A 273 -13.84 -16.80 12.80
CA TRP A 273 -14.35 -15.66 13.59
C TRP A 273 -15.59 -16.04 14.40
N VAL A 274 -16.51 -16.80 13.82
CA VAL A 274 -17.69 -17.32 14.56
C VAL A 274 -17.24 -18.14 15.78
N LEU A 275 -16.28 -19.06 15.59
CA LEU A 275 -15.74 -19.88 16.69
C LEU A 275 -15.03 -19.06 17.77
N LYS A 276 -14.53 -17.86 17.42
CA LYS A 276 -13.97 -16.89 18.37
C LYS A 276 -15.00 -15.96 19.00
N GLY A 277 -16.29 -16.11 18.68
CA GLY A 277 -17.35 -15.22 19.16
C GLY A 277 -17.44 -13.86 18.43
N ASP A 278 -16.64 -13.64 17.38
CA ASP A 278 -16.63 -12.39 16.61
C ASP A 278 -17.57 -12.49 15.39
N PHE A 279 -18.86 -12.41 15.66
CA PHE A 279 -19.90 -12.46 14.63
C PHE A 279 -19.88 -11.23 13.71
N THR A 280 -19.34 -10.10 14.18
CA THR A 280 -19.29 -8.86 13.39
C THR A 280 -18.29 -8.95 12.25
N ASN A 281 -17.10 -9.49 12.49
CA ASN A 281 -16.12 -9.75 11.44
C ASN A 281 -16.54 -10.91 10.53
N ALA A 282 -17.18 -11.97 11.05
CA ALA A 282 -17.76 -13.03 10.22
C ALA A 282 -18.79 -12.45 9.24
N LYS A 283 -19.71 -11.59 9.70
CA LYS A 283 -20.71 -10.90 8.88
C LYS A 283 -20.04 -9.96 7.86
N ALA A 284 -18.93 -9.30 8.23
CA ALA A 284 -18.17 -8.44 7.34
C ALA A 284 -17.63 -9.20 6.13
N VAL A 285 -17.12 -10.43 6.31
CA VAL A 285 -16.66 -11.30 5.19
C VAL A 285 -17.82 -11.64 4.25
N TRP A 286 -18.94 -12.06 4.82
CA TRP A 286 -20.15 -12.37 4.04
C TRP A 286 -20.60 -11.17 3.21
N ASN A 287 -20.71 -10.01 3.84
CA ASN A 287 -21.10 -8.75 3.18
C ASN A 287 -20.09 -8.34 2.09
N ALA A 288 -18.79 -8.52 2.33
CA ALA A 288 -17.73 -8.23 1.36
C ALA A 288 -17.90 -9.07 0.09
N ARG A 289 -18.16 -10.36 0.24
CA ARG A 289 -18.40 -11.25 -0.90
C ARG A 289 -19.69 -10.92 -1.65
N ARG A 290 -20.77 -10.64 -0.92
CA ARG A 290 -22.04 -10.21 -1.52
C ARG A 290 -21.86 -8.92 -2.32
N GLU A 291 -21.17 -7.95 -1.75
CA GLU A 291 -20.88 -6.69 -2.41
C GLU A 291 -19.99 -6.87 -3.64
N PHE A 292 -18.94 -7.69 -3.55
CA PHE A 292 -18.12 -8.05 -4.70
C PHE A 292 -18.98 -8.56 -5.87
N PHE A 293 -19.89 -9.51 -5.64
CA PHE A 293 -20.76 -10.01 -6.70
C PHE A 293 -21.69 -8.94 -7.29
N ARG A 294 -22.14 -8.01 -6.43
CA ARG A 294 -23.03 -6.91 -6.84
C ARG A 294 -22.34 -5.90 -7.76
N ILE A 295 -21.07 -5.56 -7.46
CA ILE A 295 -20.37 -4.45 -8.14
C ILE A 295 -19.31 -4.87 -9.15
N ARG A 296 -18.89 -6.15 -9.20
CA ARG A 296 -17.77 -6.60 -10.05
C ARG A 296 -17.94 -6.25 -11.53
N SER A 297 -19.17 -6.23 -12.04
CA SER A 297 -19.44 -5.87 -13.42
C SER A 297 -19.01 -4.45 -13.78
N GLN A 298 -19.00 -3.53 -12.80
CA GLN A 298 -18.51 -2.16 -12.96
C GLN A 298 -17.00 -2.09 -13.22
N PHE A 299 -16.27 -3.18 -12.94
CA PHE A 299 -14.82 -3.29 -13.15
C PHE A 299 -14.46 -4.06 -14.44
N THR A 300 -15.43 -4.48 -15.24
CA THR A 300 -15.17 -5.28 -16.45
C THR A 300 -14.33 -4.53 -17.47
N ALA A 301 -14.61 -3.25 -17.72
CA ALA A 301 -13.82 -2.43 -18.64
C ALA A 301 -12.36 -2.28 -18.15
N ASN A 302 -12.16 -2.06 -16.85
CA ASN A 302 -10.81 -1.98 -16.26
C ASN A 302 -10.07 -3.32 -16.37
N ARG A 303 -10.76 -4.46 -16.16
CA ARG A 303 -10.19 -5.79 -16.37
C ARG A 303 -9.74 -5.96 -17.83
N GLN A 304 -10.59 -5.65 -18.79
CA GLN A 304 -10.25 -5.74 -20.21
C GLN A 304 -9.04 -4.88 -20.56
N GLN A 305 -9.01 -3.63 -20.06
CA GLN A 305 -7.89 -2.73 -20.23
C GLN A 305 -6.60 -3.28 -19.60
N ASN A 306 -6.65 -3.77 -18.35
CA ASN A 306 -5.47 -4.31 -17.66
C ASN A 306 -4.91 -5.52 -18.43
N LEU A 307 -5.77 -6.45 -18.85
CA LEU A 307 -5.35 -7.64 -19.59
C LEU A 307 -4.77 -7.29 -20.96
N ALA A 308 -5.35 -6.31 -21.67
CA ALA A 308 -4.84 -5.83 -22.96
C ALA A 308 -3.45 -5.19 -22.85
N HIS A 309 -3.12 -4.57 -21.72
CA HIS A 309 -1.80 -3.97 -21.49
C HIS A 309 -0.81 -4.90 -20.76
N THR A 310 -1.20 -6.15 -20.50
CA THR A 310 -0.32 -7.12 -19.84
C THR A 310 0.79 -7.59 -20.79
N VAL A 311 2.03 -7.31 -20.43
CA VAL A 311 3.26 -7.75 -21.10
C VAL A 311 3.85 -8.96 -20.39
N LEU A 312 3.92 -8.93 -19.04
CA LEU A 312 4.41 -10.03 -18.23
C LEU A 312 3.26 -10.95 -17.80
N LYS A 313 3.16 -12.12 -18.41
CA LYS A 313 2.18 -13.16 -18.03
C LYS A 313 2.50 -13.77 -16.68
N THR A 314 3.79 -13.90 -16.36
CA THR A 314 4.28 -14.41 -15.07
C THR A 314 5.08 -13.30 -14.38
N ILE A 315 4.66 -12.94 -13.19
CA ILE A 315 5.34 -11.96 -12.35
C ILE A 315 6.12 -12.75 -11.29
N PRO A 316 7.46 -12.67 -11.26
CA PRO A 316 8.29 -13.49 -10.36
C PRO A 316 7.95 -13.33 -8.87
N GLU A 317 7.56 -12.11 -8.47
CA GLU A 317 7.23 -11.77 -7.08
C GLU A 317 5.80 -12.16 -6.68
N ARG A 318 5.03 -12.78 -7.59
CA ARG A 318 3.78 -13.48 -7.32
C ARG A 318 4.06 -14.96 -7.14
N TYR A 319 4.07 -15.41 -5.90
CA TYR A 319 4.44 -16.79 -5.56
C TYR A 319 3.35 -17.81 -5.92
N SER A 320 3.77 -18.99 -6.37
CA SER A 320 2.88 -20.08 -6.81
C SER A 320 2.29 -20.90 -5.65
N PHE A 321 2.80 -20.77 -4.42
CA PHE A 321 2.28 -21.47 -3.25
C PHE A 321 1.00 -20.84 -2.67
N SER A 322 0.40 -21.49 -1.68
CA SER A 322 -0.66 -20.92 -0.83
C SER A 322 -0.05 -20.43 0.48
N LEU A 323 -0.13 -19.12 0.75
CA LEU A 323 0.33 -18.54 2.00
C LEU A 323 -0.44 -19.11 3.21
N VAL A 324 -1.75 -19.31 3.06
CA VAL A 324 -2.59 -19.91 4.10
C VAL A 324 -2.08 -21.30 4.45
N TRP A 325 -1.76 -22.13 3.46
CA TRP A 325 -1.21 -23.46 3.69
C TRP A 325 0.16 -23.42 4.38
N GLN A 326 1.06 -22.57 3.90
CA GLN A 326 2.40 -22.42 4.47
C GLN A 326 2.33 -21.96 5.93
N ALA A 327 1.54 -20.94 6.21
CA ALA A 327 1.51 -20.32 7.53
C ALA A 327 0.62 -21.07 8.54
N LYS A 328 -0.59 -21.52 8.13
CA LYS A 328 -1.58 -22.08 9.06
C LYS A 328 -1.50 -23.59 9.20
N VAL A 329 -1.06 -24.31 8.14
CA VAL A 329 -0.94 -25.78 8.18
C VAL A 329 0.51 -26.18 8.47
N LYS A 330 1.50 -25.60 7.76
CA LYS A 330 2.92 -25.92 7.99
C LYS A 330 3.58 -25.11 9.11
N GLY A 331 2.89 -24.15 9.71
CA GLY A 331 3.38 -23.34 10.83
C GLY A 331 4.52 -22.36 10.50
N ARG A 332 4.74 -22.03 9.21
CA ARG A 332 5.79 -21.13 8.77
C ARG A 332 5.41 -19.67 9.06
N LYS A 333 6.16 -19.01 9.94
CA LYS A 333 5.83 -17.69 10.46
C LYS A 333 6.77 -16.57 10.01
N THR A 334 7.88 -16.91 9.33
CA THR A 334 8.86 -15.95 8.81
C THR A 334 8.92 -16.02 7.29
N PHE A 335 9.32 -14.93 6.65
CA PHE A 335 9.48 -14.90 5.20
C PHE A 335 10.50 -15.92 4.72
N SER A 336 11.65 -16.01 5.39
CA SER A 336 12.72 -16.97 5.06
C SER A 336 12.31 -18.44 5.20
N ALA A 337 11.28 -18.73 6.01
CA ALA A 337 10.77 -20.10 6.16
C ALA A 337 9.76 -20.50 5.07
N LEU A 338 9.26 -19.54 4.27
CA LEU A 338 8.36 -19.86 3.15
C LEU A 338 9.13 -20.63 2.08
N SER A 339 8.55 -21.69 1.56
CA SER A 339 9.15 -22.41 0.42
C SER A 339 9.00 -21.58 -0.84
N HIS A 340 10.10 -21.34 -1.47
CA HIS A 340 10.18 -20.76 -2.81
C HIS A 340 9.88 -21.81 -3.85
#